data_b9c23964f6ada1a920de4f9702a11be8
#
_entry.id   b9c23964f6ada1a920de4f9702a11be8
#
_cell.length_a   1.000
_cell.length_b   1.000
_cell.length_c   1.000
_cell.angle_alpha   90.00
_cell.angle_beta   90.00
_cell.angle_gamma   90.00
#
_symmetry.space_group_name_H-M   'P 1'
#
loop_
_entity.id
_entity.type
_entity.pdbx_description
1 polymer ?
#
loop_
_entity_poly.entity_id
_entity_poly.type
_entity_poly.pdbx_seq_one_letter_code
_entity_poly.pdbx_strand_id
1 'polypeptide(L)'
;MVGDKTIIFRLIDADMYWHFLKGDENYTVHRGIALHKMIRLLTASTINGGYLNFMGNEFGHPEWIDFPREGNGWSHKYARRQWGLFDNKNLCYHYLGDFDSAMVHLIESVKNIQETPVIEVWHNDGDQVLAYRRKNLIFVFNFNPTKSFTDYGFLVPVGAYDVVLNTDATAFGGNGLADDSIRHFTNFDPLYTVSYTHLRAHETTLHL
;
A
#
# COMPACT_ATOMS: atom_id res chain seq x y z
N MET A 1 14.86 12.48 -21.39
CA MET A 1 15.96 11.83 -20.67
C MET A 1 15.51 10.43 -20.33
N VAL A 2 16.11 9.46 -20.97
CA VAL A 2 15.80 8.07 -20.80
C VAL A 2 16.65 7.59 -19.62
N GLY A 3 16.12 7.38 -18.48
CA GLY A 3 16.96 6.95 -17.36
C GLY A 3 16.34 7.02 -15.99
N ASP A 4 15.04 7.29 -15.90
CA ASP A 4 14.41 7.20 -14.60
C ASP A 4 14.00 5.74 -14.33
N LYS A 5 14.19 5.29 -13.11
CA LYS A 5 13.85 3.94 -12.69
C LYS A 5 12.44 3.91 -12.12
N THR A 6 11.79 2.74 -12.18
CA THR A 6 10.49 2.53 -11.55
C THR A 6 10.56 2.72 -10.03
N ILE A 7 9.42 3.00 -9.39
CA ILE A 7 9.37 3.18 -7.93
C ILE A 7 9.92 1.94 -7.22
N ILE A 8 9.51 0.75 -7.63
CA ILE A 8 9.97 -0.49 -7.00
C ILE A 8 11.50 -0.65 -7.12
N PHE A 9 12.07 -0.31 -8.28
CA PHE A 9 13.52 -0.37 -8.46
C PHE A 9 14.25 0.65 -7.56
N ARG A 10 13.66 1.83 -7.35
CA ARG A 10 14.22 2.83 -6.41
C ARG A 10 14.22 2.36 -4.97
N LEU A 11 13.27 1.50 -4.61
CA LEU A 11 13.14 0.96 -3.25
C LEU A 11 14.04 -0.25 -2.98
N ILE A 12 14.32 -1.07 -4.01
CA ILE A 12 14.97 -2.39 -3.87
C ILE A 12 16.32 -2.44 -4.56
N ASP A 13 16.50 -1.65 -5.66
CA ASP A 13 17.66 -1.67 -6.53
C ASP A 13 17.87 -3.05 -7.20
N ALA A 14 19.11 -3.44 -7.43
CA ALA A 14 19.46 -4.65 -8.18
C ALA A 14 19.02 -5.95 -7.49
N ASP A 15 18.78 -5.93 -6.20
CA ASP A 15 18.33 -7.10 -5.43
C ASP A 15 17.03 -7.70 -5.99
N MET A 16 16.18 -6.89 -6.62
CA MET A 16 14.95 -7.39 -7.22
C MET A 16 15.17 -8.36 -8.39
N TYR A 17 16.33 -8.37 -9.02
CA TYR A 17 16.64 -9.33 -10.08
C TYR A 17 17.05 -10.70 -9.57
N TRP A 18 17.51 -10.78 -8.32
CA TRP A 18 18.10 -11.97 -7.73
C TRP A 18 17.27 -12.57 -6.60
N HIS A 19 16.50 -11.72 -5.89
CA HIS A 19 15.83 -12.05 -4.64
C HIS A 19 14.30 -11.86 -4.69
N PHE A 20 13.70 -11.93 -5.87
CA PHE A 20 12.24 -11.75 -6.02
C PHE A 20 11.46 -13.08 -6.06
N LEU A 21 12.09 -14.18 -5.64
CA LEU A 21 11.44 -15.47 -5.48
C LEU A 21 10.69 -15.52 -4.14
N LYS A 22 9.55 -16.21 -4.14
CA LYS A 22 8.85 -16.54 -2.90
C LYS A 22 9.75 -17.36 -1.98
N GLY A 23 9.77 -17.02 -0.70
CA GLY A 23 10.57 -17.71 0.31
C GLY A 23 12.05 -17.28 0.34
N ASP A 24 12.43 -16.31 -0.47
CA ASP A 24 13.74 -15.67 -0.34
C ASP A 24 13.66 -14.61 0.77
N GLU A 25 14.49 -14.75 1.81
CA GLU A 25 14.47 -13.93 3.03
C GLU A 25 15.31 -12.64 2.88
N ASN A 26 15.29 -12.01 1.70
CA ASN A 26 15.98 -10.75 1.49
C ASN A 26 15.18 -9.57 2.10
N TYR A 27 15.73 -8.97 3.16
CA TYR A 27 15.11 -7.86 3.89
C TYR A 27 14.86 -6.63 3.01
N THR A 28 15.79 -6.28 2.11
CA THR A 28 15.66 -5.13 1.19
C THR A 28 14.45 -5.30 0.28
N VAL A 29 14.28 -6.51 -0.25
CA VAL A 29 13.15 -6.85 -1.14
C VAL A 29 11.83 -6.81 -0.37
N HIS A 30 11.74 -7.46 0.78
CA HIS A 30 10.52 -7.48 1.60
C HIS A 30 10.09 -6.06 2.01
N ARG A 31 11.04 -5.25 2.49
CA ARG A 31 10.79 -3.85 2.83
C ARG A 31 10.36 -3.03 1.61
N GLY A 32 11.02 -3.22 0.47
CA GLY A 32 10.67 -2.51 -0.77
C GLY A 32 9.27 -2.85 -1.27
N ILE A 33 8.86 -4.11 -1.18
CA ILE A 33 7.50 -4.57 -1.50
C ILE A 33 6.48 -3.92 -0.56
N ALA A 34 6.75 -3.89 0.74
CA ALA A 34 5.87 -3.26 1.73
C ALA A 34 5.72 -1.76 1.44
N LEU A 35 6.83 -1.04 1.29
CA LEU A 35 6.82 0.40 0.97
C LEU A 35 6.13 0.71 -0.36
N HIS A 36 6.29 -0.12 -1.37
CA HIS A 36 5.60 0.06 -2.65
C HIS A 36 4.07 0.01 -2.50
N LYS A 37 3.56 -0.98 -1.74
CA LYS A 37 2.12 -1.08 -1.43
C LYS A 37 1.62 0.15 -0.67
N MET A 38 2.36 0.60 0.35
CA MET A 38 2.02 1.81 1.12
C MET A 38 1.97 3.06 0.26
N ILE A 39 2.98 3.31 -0.57
CA ILE A 39 3.03 4.46 -1.48
C ILE A 39 1.82 4.45 -2.41
N ARG A 40 1.47 3.30 -2.96
CA ARG A 40 0.32 3.17 -3.85
C ARG A 40 -0.99 3.44 -3.14
N LEU A 41 -1.19 2.84 -1.95
CA LEU A 41 -2.39 3.05 -1.14
C LEU A 41 -2.52 4.52 -0.72
N LEU A 42 -1.43 5.13 -0.24
CA LEU A 42 -1.42 6.54 0.14
C LEU A 42 -1.79 7.43 -1.06
N THR A 43 -1.19 7.19 -2.22
CA THR A 43 -1.48 7.96 -3.43
C THR A 43 -2.93 7.80 -3.86
N ALA A 44 -3.43 6.56 -3.98
CA ALA A 44 -4.79 6.28 -4.44
C ALA A 44 -5.86 6.84 -3.49
N SER A 45 -5.60 6.79 -2.18
CA SER A 45 -6.55 7.21 -1.16
C SER A 45 -6.56 8.72 -0.87
N THR A 46 -5.48 9.45 -1.21
CA THR A 46 -5.39 10.90 -0.97
C THR A 46 -5.67 11.76 -2.19
N ILE A 47 -5.55 11.21 -3.39
CA ILE A 47 -5.71 11.98 -4.63
C ILE A 47 -7.15 12.47 -4.81
N ASN A 48 -7.31 13.71 -5.26
CA ASN A 48 -8.59 14.26 -5.72
C ASN A 48 -8.68 14.09 -7.24
N GLY A 49 -9.71 13.40 -7.71
CA GLY A 49 -9.87 13.05 -9.12
C GLY A 49 -9.39 11.65 -9.47
N GLY A 50 -8.96 11.42 -10.70
CA GLY A 50 -8.58 10.10 -11.18
C GLY A 50 -7.20 9.65 -10.71
N TYR A 51 -7.08 8.39 -10.34
CA TYR A 51 -5.81 7.74 -10.06
C TYR A 51 -5.17 7.27 -11.36
N LEU A 52 -4.07 7.90 -11.75
CA LEU A 52 -3.31 7.51 -12.92
C LEU A 52 -2.16 6.58 -12.53
N ASN A 53 -2.20 5.39 -13.05
CA ASN A 53 -1.11 4.42 -12.91
C ASN A 53 -0.35 4.26 -14.21
N PHE A 54 0.98 4.30 -14.14
CA PHE A 54 1.80 3.98 -15.29
C PHE A 54 1.95 2.46 -15.43
N MET A 55 1.71 1.95 -16.64
CA MET A 55 1.68 0.52 -16.93
C MET A 55 2.91 -0.23 -16.38
N GLY A 56 2.66 -1.28 -15.61
CA GLY A 56 3.66 -2.10 -14.95
C GLY A 56 3.91 -1.72 -13.48
N ASN A 57 3.57 -0.51 -13.02
CA ASN A 57 3.71 -0.16 -11.61
C ASN A 57 2.77 -0.96 -10.72
N GLU A 58 1.62 -1.39 -11.24
CA GLU A 58 0.62 -2.20 -10.53
C GLU A 58 1.20 -3.49 -9.97
N PHE A 59 2.14 -4.12 -10.68
CA PHE A 59 2.81 -5.33 -10.21
C PHE A 59 4.32 -5.15 -9.95
N GLY A 60 4.81 -3.89 -9.98
CA GLY A 60 6.21 -3.59 -9.69
C GLY A 60 7.17 -4.02 -10.78
N HIS A 61 6.83 -3.80 -12.07
CA HIS A 61 7.75 -4.09 -13.16
C HIS A 61 9.09 -3.36 -12.98
N PRO A 62 10.25 -4.06 -13.04
CA PRO A 62 11.54 -3.46 -12.69
C PRO A 62 12.06 -2.46 -13.72
N GLU A 63 11.69 -2.67 -14.98
CA GLU A 63 12.28 -1.93 -16.08
C GLU A 63 11.46 -0.70 -16.46
N TRP A 64 12.16 0.36 -16.80
CA TRP A 64 11.60 1.54 -17.44
C TRP A 64 11.08 1.22 -18.86
N ILE A 65 10.29 2.12 -19.44
CA ILE A 65 9.86 2.02 -20.84
C ILE A 65 10.77 2.89 -21.71
N ASP A 66 11.34 2.29 -22.75
CA ASP A 66 11.97 3.00 -23.86
C ASP A 66 11.11 2.80 -25.11
N PHE A 67 10.30 3.81 -25.43
CA PHE A 67 9.49 3.78 -26.63
C PHE A 67 10.37 3.82 -27.90
N PRO A 68 9.89 3.22 -29.01
CA PRO A 68 10.61 3.26 -30.28
C PRO A 68 10.95 4.71 -30.66
N ARG A 69 12.22 4.96 -30.94
CA ARG A 69 12.75 6.25 -31.35
C ARG A 69 14.03 6.04 -32.18
N GLU A 70 14.49 7.06 -32.87
CA GLU A 70 15.71 6.97 -33.69
C GLU A 70 16.92 6.49 -32.90
N GLY A 71 17.13 7.03 -31.69
CA GLY A 71 18.27 6.71 -30.82
C GLY A 71 18.33 5.28 -30.29
N ASN A 72 17.25 4.46 -30.45
CA ASN A 72 17.24 3.04 -30.12
C ASN A 72 16.92 2.15 -31.35
N GLY A 73 17.06 2.71 -32.56
CA GLY A 73 16.80 2.00 -33.80
C GLY A 73 15.34 1.56 -33.97
N TRP A 74 14.40 2.34 -33.41
CA TRP A 74 12.95 2.05 -33.44
C TRP A 74 12.58 0.73 -32.75
N SER A 75 13.38 0.31 -31.78
CA SER A 75 13.21 -0.95 -31.07
C SER A 75 12.00 -0.94 -30.12
N HIS A 76 11.18 -1.99 -30.15
CA HIS A 76 10.10 -2.25 -29.20
C HIS A 76 10.53 -3.08 -27.98
N LYS A 77 11.81 -3.42 -27.86
CA LYS A 77 12.32 -4.35 -26.84
C LYS A 77 11.91 -3.92 -25.41
N TYR A 78 12.04 -2.64 -25.09
CA TYR A 78 11.75 -2.10 -23.77
C TYR A 78 10.41 -1.32 -23.70
N ALA A 79 9.62 -1.34 -24.78
CA ALA A 79 8.29 -0.75 -24.82
C ALA A 79 7.19 -1.71 -24.30
N ARG A 80 7.52 -2.98 -24.09
CA ARG A 80 6.58 -4.02 -23.64
C ARG A 80 6.77 -4.33 -22.16
N ARG A 81 5.64 -4.56 -21.48
CA ARG A 81 5.64 -5.10 -20.12
C ARG A 81 5.75 -6.61 -20.16
N GLN A 82 6.53 -7.15 -19.22
CA GLN A 82 6.73 -8.59 -19.08
C GLN A 82 5.66 -9.14 -18.12
N TRP A 83 4.43 -9.31 -18.61
CA TRP A 83 3.33 -9.83 -17.80
C TRP A 83 3.59 -11.23 -17.25
N GLY A 84 4.44 -12.02 -17.88
CA GLY A 84 4.90 -13.30 -17.36
C GLY A 84 5.57 -13.23 -15.99
N LEU A 85 6.08 -12.05 -15.57
CA LEU A 85 6.58 -11.84 -14.20
C LEU A 85 5.43 -11.87 -13.20
N PHE A 86 4.31 -11.22 -13.52
CA PHE A 86 3.10 -11.23 -12.71
C PHE A 86 2.43 -12.61 -12.69
N ASP A 87 2.35 -13.28 -13.85
CA ASP A 87 1.71 -14.58 -13.99
C ASP A 87 2.46 -15.71 -13.27
N ASN A 88 3.78 -15.55 -13.10
CA ASN A 88 4.62 -16.54 -12.43
C ASN A 88 4.39 -16.49 -10.90
N LYS A 89 3.63 -17.45 -10.38
CA LYS A 89 3.28 -17.53 -8.96
C LYS A 89 4.45 -17.90 -8.03
N ASN A 90 5.63 -18.20 -8.57
CA ASN A 90 6.85 -18.38 -7.78
C ASN A 90 7.59 -17.06 -7.53
N LEU A 91 7.18 -15.97 -8.19
CA LEU A 91 7.77 -14.65 -8.01
C LEU A 91 6.86 -13.75 -7.15
N CYS A 92 7.43 -12.76 -6.51
CA CYS A 92 6.69 -11.83 -5.63
C CYS A 92 5.89 -10.77 -6.38
N TYR A 93 6.03 -10.63 -7.71
CA TYR A 93 5.31 -9.63 -8.50
C TYR A 93 3.79 -9.73 -8.39
N HIS A 94 3.25 -10.95 -8.32
CA HIS A 94 1.79 -11.13 -8.21
C HIS A 94 1.24 -10.58 -6.88
N TYR A 95 2.01 -10.57 -5.79
CA TYR A 95 1.58 -9.96 -4.51
C TYR A 95 1.29 -8.47 -4.65
N LEU A 96 2.11 -7.77 -5.45
CA LEU A 96 1.92 -6.34 -5.72
C LEU A 96 0.69 -6.10 -6.58
N GLY A 97 0.51 -6.88 -7.66
CA GLY A 97 -0.64 -6.74 -8.54
C GLY A 97 -1.96 -7.17 -7.90
N ASP A 98 -1.95 -8.23 -7.09
CA ASP A 98 -3.12 -8.68 -6.33
C ASP A 98 -3.52 -7.61 -5.30
N PHE A 99 -2.54 -6.99 -4.63
CA PHE A 99 -2.79 -5.86 -3.73
C PHE A 99 -3.34 -4.64 -4.48
N ASP A 100 -2.74 -4.29 -5.62
CA ASP A 100 -3.20 -3.16 -6.44
C ASP A 100 -4.65 -3.33 -6.89
N SER A 101 -5.00 -4.53 -7.33
CA SER A 101 -6.38 -4.87 -7.69
C SER A 101 -7.33 -4.71 -6.49
N ALA A 102 -6.97 -5.24 -5.32
CA ALA A 102 -7.78 -5.11 -4.12
C ALA A 102 -7.96 -3.64 -3.69
N MET A 103 -6.89 -2.86 -3.75
CA MET A 103 -6.89 -1.42 -3.46
C MET A 103 -7.83 -0.65 -4.40
N VAL A 104 -7.73 -0.88 -5.70
CA VAL A 104 -8.57 -0.20 -6.71
C VAL A 104 -10.04 -0.55 -6.48
N HIS A 105 -10.37 -1.83 -6.30
CA HIS A 105 -11.74 -2.26 -6.02
C HIS A 105 -12.29 -1.65 -4.73
N LEU A 106 -11.47 -1.55 -3.67
CA LEU A 106 -11.88 -0.89 -2.43
C LEU A 106 -12.22 0.59 -2.68
N ILE A 107 -11.35 1.32 -3.35
CA ILE A 107 -11.56 2.75 -3.65
C ILE A 107 -12.81 2.95 -4.52
N GLU A 108 -13.01 2.12 -5.53
CA GLU A 108 -14.17 2.17 -6.42
C GLU A 108 -15.48 1.80 -5.69
N SER A 109 -15.43 0.92 -4.70
CA SER A 109 -16.62 0.52 -3.92
C SER A 109 -17.23 1.66 -3.12
N VAL A 110 -16.43 2.69 -2.80
CA VAL A 110 -16.89 3.85 -2.02
C VAL A 110 -17.26 5.00 -2.95
N LYS A 111 -18.55 5.09 -3.27
CA LYS A 111 -19.09 6.11 -4.19
C LYS A 111 -18.60 7.53 -3.83
N ASN A 112 -18.07 8.26 -4.81
CA ASN A 112 -17.60 9.65 -4.69
C ASN A 112 -16.50 9.85 -3.62
N ILE A 113 -15.69 8.84 -3.33
CA ILE A 113 -14.60 8.99 -2.37
C ILE A 113 -13.62 10.08 -2.81
N GLN A 114 -13.37 10.18 -4.12
CA GLN A 114 -12.39 11.13 -4.69
C GLN A 114 -12.84 12.60 -4.60
N GLU A 115 -14.14 12.85 -4.42
CA GLU A 115 -14.71 14.18 -4.22
C GLU A 115 -14.76 14.57 -2.73
N THR A 116 -14.49 13.63 -1.84
CA THR A 116 -14.54 13.83 -0.39
C THR A 116 -13.16 14.27 0.11
N PRO A 117 -13.08 15.28 0.98
CA PRO A 117 -11.81 15.70 1.54
C PRO A 117 -11.16 14.61 2.40
N VAL A 118 -9.84 14.59 2.38
CA VAL A 118 -9.02 13.83 3.32
C VAL A 118 -8.97 14.61 4.63
N ILE A 119 -9.30 13.97 5.74
CA ILE A 119 -9.32 14.58 7.07
C ILE A 119 -8.29 13.84 7.92
N GLU A 120 -7.24 14.52 8.32
CA GLU A 120 -6.28 13.98 9.26
C GLU A 120 -6.99 13.63 10.58
N VAL A 121 -6.72 12.45 11.09
CA VAL A 121 -7.25 11.92 12.35
C VAL A 121 -6.16 11.89 13.40
N TRP A 122 -4.96 11.49 13.01
CA TRP A 122 -3.82 11.36 13.90
C TRP A 122 -2.50 11.39 13.13
N HIS A 123 -1.49 12.03 13.70
CA HIS A 123 -0.10 11.82 13.31
C HIS A 123 0.80 11.82 14.54
N ASN A 124 1.88 11.05 14.48
CA ASN A 124 2.92 11.05 15.49
C ASN A 124 4.27 10.86 14.78
N ASP A 125 5.07 11.92 14.77
CA ASP A 125 6.38 11.91 14.10
C ASP A 125 7.39 11.00 14.80
N GLY A 126 7.32 10.90 16.14
CA GLY A 126 8.20 10.05 16.93
C GLY A 126 7.97 8.56 16.70
N ASP A 127 6.73 8.17 16.48
CA ASP A 127 6.32 6.80 16.14
C ASP A 127 6.25 6.57 14.63
N GLN A 128 6.28 7.63 13.83
CA GLN A 128 6.12 7.60 12.38
C GLN A 128 4.78 7.00 11.95
N VAL A 129 3.71 7.31 12.67
CA VAL A 129 2.35 6.85 12.39
C VAL A 129 1.51 7.99 11.86
N LEU A 130 0.75 7.70 10.80
CA LEU A 130 -0.21 8.61 10.19
C LEU A 130 -1.56 7.91 10.08
N ALA A 131 -2.63 8.60 10.50
CA ALA A 131 -3.99 8.15 10.25
C ALA A 131 -4.84 9.30 9.71
N TYR A 132 -5.65 9.02 8.69
CA TYR A 132 -6.61 9.95 8.15
C TYR A 132 -7.90 9.23 7.76
N ARG A 133 -8.97 9.99 7.75
CA ARG A 133 -10.28 9.53 7.31
C ARG A 133 -10.63 10.11 5.94
N ARG A 134 -11.26 9.29 5.13
CA ARG A 134 -11.91 9.72 3.90
C ARG A 134 -13.25 9.00 3.78
N LYS A 135 -14.36 9.72 3.90
CA LYS A 135 -15.71 9.14 4.06
C LYS A 135 -15.80 8.22 5.28
N ASN A 136 -16.17 6.96 5.03
CA ASN A 136 -16.27 5.88 6.00
C ASN A 136 -15.02 4.98 6.08
N LEU A 137 -13.98 5.33 5.36
CA LEU A 137 -12.69 4.66 5.46
C LEU A 137 -11.74 5.44 6.36
N ILE A 138 -11.01 4.71 7.20
CA ILE A 138 -9.88 5.20 7.97
C ILE A 138 -8.64 4.49 7.45
N PHE A 139 -7.67 5.26 7.00
CA PHE A 139 -6.39 4.77 6.51
C PHE A 139 -5.35 4.99 7.61
N VAL A 140 -4.65 3.93 7.97
CA VAL A 140 -3.61 3.94 9.02
C VAL A 140 -2.31 3.45 8.42
N PHE A 141 -1.24 4.22 8.61
CA PHE A 141 0.09 3.90 8.10
C PHE A 141 1.10 3.94 9.26
N ASN A 142 1.86 2.89 9.35
CA ASN A 142 3.05 2.82 10.18
C ASN A 142 4.28 2.87 9.29
N PHE A 143 4.95 4.02 9.24
CA PHE A 143 6.19 4.20 8.47
C PHE A 143 7.44 3.83 9.27
N ASN A 144 7.28 3.40 10.51
CA ASN A 144 8.43 3.05 11.36
C ASN A 144 9.08 1.76 10.85
N PRO A 145 10.37 1.77 10.52
CA PRO A 145 11.03 0.60 9.93
C PRO A 145 11.29 -0.55 10.92
N THR A 146 11.17 -0.29 12.22
CA THR A 146 11.59 -1.26 13.26
C THR A 146 10.56 -1.48 14.36
N LYS A 147 9.53 -0.62 14.45
CA LYS A 147 8.53 -0.71 15.51
C LYS A 147 7.19 -1.16 14.98
N SER A 148 6.64 -2.16 15.62
CA SER A 148 5.24 -2.57 15.53
C SER A 148 4.56 -2.17 16.82
N PHE A 149 3.35 -1.65 16.73
CA PHE A 149 2.61 -1.18 17.89
C PHE A 149 1.44 -2.11 18.17
N THR A 150 1.30 -2.51 19.43
CA THR A 150 0.09 -3.17 19.97
C THR A 150 -0.74 -2.12 20.71
N ASP A 151 -2.06 -2.18 20.58
CA ASP A 151 -2.99 -1.29 21.26
C ASP A 151 -2.74 0.22 21.01
N TYR A 152 -2.38 0.55 19.77
CA TYR A 152 -2.16 1.94 19.36
C TYR A 152 -3.50 2.64 19.16
N GLY A 153 -3.83 3.54 20.07
CA GLY A 153 -5.13 4.23 20.06
C GLY A 153 -5.06 5.64 19.47
N PHE A 154 -6.08 6.01 18.71
CA PHE A 154 -6.29 7.38 18.24
C PHE A 154 -7.78 7.69 18.13
N LEU A 155 -8.12 8.97 18.01
CA LEU A 155 -9.51 9.43 18.02
C LEU A 155 -10.19 9.20 16.68
N VAL A 156 -11.33 8.52 16.70
CA VAL A 156 -12.18 8.27 15.51
C VAL A 156 -13.66 8.45 15.88
N PRO A 157 -14.55 8.62 14.89
CA PRO A 157 -15.98 8.62 15.16
C PRO A 157 -16.44 7.36 15.87
N VAL A 158 -17.44 7.49 16.75
CA VAL A 158 -18.02 6.34 17.47
C VAL A 158 -18.54 5.30 16.49
N GLY A 159 -18.15 4.04 16.69
CA GLY A 159 -18.60 2.95 15.83
C GLY A 159 -17.84 1.65 16.01
N ALA A 160 -18.11 0.74 15.11
CA ALA A 160 -17.37 -0.50 14.94
C ALA A 160 -16.65 -0.48 13.59
N TYR A 161 -15.42 -0.93 13.57
CA TYR A 161 -14.56 -0.87 12.40
C TYR A 161 -14.06 -2.27 12.05
N ASP A 162 -14.19 -2.64 10.79
CA ASP A 162 -13.62 -3.86 10.24
C ASP A 162 -12.39 -3.52 9.38
N VAL A 163 -11.39 -4.39 9.41
CA VAL A 163 -10.25 -4.30 8.49
C VAL A 163 -10.72 -4.76 7.11
N VAL A 164 -10.62 -3.89 6.11
CA VAL A 164 -11.05 -4.19 4.73
C VAL A 164 -9.91 -4.31 3.75
N LEU A 165 -8.73 -3.79 4.09
CA LEU A 165 -7.51 -3.95 3.32
C LEU A 165 -6.31 -3.85 4.27
N ASN A 166 -5.42 -4.82 4.20
CA ASN A 166 -4.20 -4.88 5.01
C ASN A 166 -3.01 -5.19 4.09
N THR A 167 -2.04 -4.26 4.02
CA THR A 167 -0.83 -4.43 3.22
C THR A 167 0.07 -5.54 3.75
N ASP A 168 -0.05 -5.89 5.06
CA ASP A 168 0.69 -6.96 5.70
C ASP A 168 -0.01 -8.34 5.64
N ALA A 169 -1.16 -8.43 4.98
CA ALA A 169 -1.83 -9.71 4.80
C ALA A 169 -0.95 -10.68 3.97
N THR A 170 -0.93 -11.95 4.37
CA THR A 170 -0.13 -13.00 3.69
C THR A 170 -0.53 -13.19 2.23
N ALA A 171 -1.79 -12.91 1.89
CA ALA A 171 -2.29 -12.91 0.51
C ALA A 171 -1.53 -11.90 -0.39
N PHE A 172 -0.99 -10.84 0.20
CA PHE A 172 -0.20 -9.81 -0.49
C PHE A 172 1.30 -9.88 -0.15
N GLY A 173 1.77 -11.05 0.30
CA GLY A 173 3.18 -11.28 0.63
C GLY A 173 3.66 -10.54 1.89
N GLY A 174 2.74 -10.19 2.78
CA GLY A 174 3.06 -9.67 4.11
C GLY A 174 3.28 -10.76 5.14
N ASN A 175 3.61 -10.36 6.36
CA ASN A 175 3.93 -11.26 7.47
C ASN A 175 2.69 -11.73 8.26
N GLY A 176 1.52 -11.12 8.02
CA GLY A 176 0.27 -11.45 8.71
C GLY A 176 0.30 -11.12 10.20
N LEU A 177 1.01 -10.07 10.60
CA LEU A 177 1.16 -9.70 12.01
C LEU A 177 -0.12 -9.04 12.59
N ALA A 178 -0.95 -8.47 11.73
CA ALA A 178 -2.27 -7.96 12.11
C ALA A 178 -3.36 -8.99 11.77
N ASP A 179 -4.25 -9.24 12.71
CA ASP A 179 -5.41 -10.13 12.50
C ASP A 179 -6.57 -9.34 11.89
N ASP A 180 -6.83 -9.57 10.61
CA ASP A 180 -7.87 -8.91 9.83
C ASP A 180 -9.29 -9.33 10.22
N SER A 181 -9.44 -10.40 11.00
CA SER A 181 -10.75 -10.91 11.46
C SER A 181 -11.28 -10.16 12.69
N ILE A 182 -10.44 -9.37 13.35
CA ILE A 182 -10.81 -8.63 14.55
C ILE A 182 -11.63 -7.40 14.18
N ARG A 183 -12.85 -7.32 14.74
CA ARG A 183 -13.65 -6.09 14.71
C ARG A 183 -13.22 -5.17 15.85
N HIS A 184 -12.89 -3.94 15.50
CA HIS A 184 -12.47 -2.90 16.45
C HIS A 184 -13.66 -2.05 16.87
N PHE A 185 -13.80 -1.83 18.16
CA PHE A 185 -14.85 -0.97 18.71
C PHE A 185 -14.23 0.27 19.34
N THR A 186 -14.92 1.39 19.19
CA THR A 186 -14.53 2.60 19.89
C THR A 186 -14.93 2.51 21.35
N ASN A 187 -13.99 2.82 22.24
CA ASN A 187 -14.27 2.97 23.67
C ASN A 187 -14.71 4.41 23.95
N PHE A 188 -15.83 4.58 24.62
CA PHE A 188 -16.27 5.90 25.08
C PHE A 188 -15.48 6.29 26.32
N ASP A 189 -14.72 7.39 26.24
CA ASP A 189 -14.13 8.01 27.43
C ASP A 189 -15.04 9.18 27.86
N PRO A 190 -15.68 9.12 29.03
CA PRO A 190 -16.57 10.16 29.50
C PRO A 190 -15.87 11.50 29.81
N LEU A 191 -14.54 11.51 29.94
CA LEU A 191 -13.76 12.73 30.16
C LEU A 191 -13.43 13.49 28.86
N TYR A 192 -13.47 12.79 27.74
CA TYR A 192 -13.25 13.36 26.43
C TYR A 192 -14.44 12.94 25.56
N THR A 193 -15.16 13.87 24.98
CA THR A 193 -16.33 13.61 24.10
C THR A 193 -15.97 12.85 22.81
N VAL A 194 -14.95 12.01 22.83
CA VAL A 194 -14.32 11.35 21.70
C VAL A 194 -13.94 9.91 22.05
N SER A 195 -14.11 9.04 21.12
CA SER A 195 -13.86 7.60 21.30
C SER A 195 -12.51 7.19 20.72
N TYR A 196 -11.81 6.34 21.45
CA TYR A 196 -10.56 5.74 21.02
C TYR A 196 -10.82 4.35 20.41
N THR A 197 -10.14 4.02 19.31
CA THR A 197 -9.98 2.62 18.91
C THR A 197 -8.58 2.16 19.25
N HIS A 198 -8.47 0.95 19.79
CA HIS A 198 -7.18 0.28 19.92
C HIS A 198 -6.94 -0.54 18.66
N LEU A 199 -5.93 -0.17 17.90
CA LEU A 199 -5.52 -0.86 16.69
C LEU A 199 -4.14 -1.47 16.88
N ARG A 200 -3.93 -2.66 16.33
CA ARG A 200 -2.57 -3.09 16.03
C ARG A 200 -2.15 -2.35 14.77
N ALA A 201 -1.28 -1.38 14.92
CA ALA A 201 -0.81 -0.59 13.79
C ALA A 201 0.28 -1.34 13.02
N HIS A 202 -0.18 -2.26 12.20
CA HIS A 202 0.49 -2.64 10.97
C HIS A 202 -0.40 -2.12 9.85
N GLU A 203 0.14 -1.39 8.95
CA GLU A 203 -0.40 -0.83 7.71
C GLU A 203 -1.79 -1.36 7.30
N THR A 204 -2.86 -0.74 7.80
CA THR A 204 -4.21 -1.29 7.69
C THR A 204 -5.20 -0.21 7.25
N THR A 205 -6.15 -0.56 6.40
CA THR A 205 -7.31 0.28 6.07
C THR A 205 -8.53 -0.26 6.78
N LEU A 206 -9.21 0.59 7.54
CA LEU A 206 -10.42 0.26 8.30
C LEU A 206 -11.66 0.85 7.65
N HIS A 207 -12.76 0.12 7.74
CA HIS A 207 -14.09 0.54 7.31
C HIS A 207 -15.04 0.64 8.51
N LEU A 208 -15.86 1.71 8.53
CA LEU A 208 -16.91 1.95 9.52
C LEU A 208 -18.18 1.23 9.12
#